data_4a48b45a8c1c77b45aeafa31f00a1db6
#
_entry.id   4a48b45a8c1c77b45aeafa31f00a1db6
#
_cell.length_a   1.000
_cell.length_b   1.000
_cell.length_c   1.000
_cell.angle_alpha   90.00
_cell.angle_beta   90.00
_cell.angle_gamma   90.00
#
_symmetry.space_group_name_H-M   'P 1'
#
loop_
_entity.id
_entity.type
_entity.pdbx_description
1 polymer ?
#
loop_
_entity_poly.entity_id
_entity_poly.type
_entity_poly.pdbx_seq_one_letter_code
_entity_poly.pdbx_strand_id
1 'polypeptide(L)'
;EIEFWQDNELKKISAQKEIILSSGAIGSPQILQTSGIGNSKKLKDLGIEMVHELNGVGENLQDHLMFRPIYKVHGLNSLNKKINSLFGNLMIGLEYVFNRSGPMTMGASQMCMFAKSDPSLELPDLQWHVQPMSMDTLGATKNHDFHAFTPTVSNIRPTSRGYVNIVDKDSRTYAKVKLNYLSTDHDRMVAAKGLKLTRKIVM
;
A
#
# COMPACT_ATOMS: atom_id res chain seq x y z
N GLU A 1 10.04 -27.60 -10.90
CA GLU A 1 11.28 -26.86 -10.59
C GLU A 1 11.05 -25.36 -10.58
N ILE A 2 12.01 -24.61 -10.02
CA ILE A 2 12.03 -23.14 -10.03
C ILE A 2 13.32 -22.71 -10.73
N GLU A 3 13.21 -21.75 -11.65
CA GLU A 3 14.33 -21.01 -12.21
C GLU A 3 14.46 -19.66 -11.50
N PHE A 4 15.67 -19.29 -11.12
CA PHE A 4 15.94 -18.02 -10.44
C PHE A 4 17.30 -17.45 -10.80
N TRP A 5 17.42 -16.13 -10.74
CA TRP A 5 18.67 -15.43 -10.95
C TRP A 5 19.42 -15.23 -9.65
N GLN A 6 20.68 -15.62 -9.62
CA GLN A 6 21.62 -15.35 -8.54
C GLN A 6 22.97 -14.97 -9.14
N ASP A 7 23.52 -13.83 -8.74
CA ASP A 7 24.80 -13.31 -9.24
C ASP A 7 24.87 -13.22 -10.78
N ASN A 8 23.76 -12.81 -11.42
CA ASN A 8 23.52 -12.79 -12.87
C ASN A 8 23.57 -14.15 -13.57
N GLU A 9 23.57 -15.24 -12.85
CA GLU A 9 23.47 -16.59 -13.39
C GLU A 9 22.06 -17.15 -13.18
N LEU A 10 21.53 -17.81 -14.22
CA LEU A 10 20.25 -18.52 -14.13
C LEU A 10 20.50 -19.89 -13.49
N LYS A 11 19.89 -20.10 -12.35
CA LYS A 11 19.96 -21.36 -11.59
C LYS A 11 18.59 -22.04 -11.54
N LYS A 12 18.62 -23.36 -11.33
CA LYS A 12 17.42 -24.19 -11.20
C LYS A 12 17.45 -24.99 -9.91
N ILE A 13 16.30 -25.14 -9.30
CA ILE A 13 16.10 -25.98 -8.14
C ILE A 13 14.80 -26.76 -8.25
N SER A 14 14.81 -28.02 -7.87
CA SER A 14 13.64 -28.89 -7.87
C SER A 14 13.15 -29.16 -6.47
N ALA A 15 11.85 -29.10 -6.27
CA ALA A 15 11.20 -29.53 -5.03
C ALA A 15 10.78 -31.00 -5.12
N GLN A 16 10.91 -31.74 -4.01
CA GLN A 16 10.52 -33.15 -3.98
C GLN A 16 9.00 -33.35 -3.88
N LYS A 17 8.26 -32.40 -3.31
CA LYS A 17 6.81 -32.51 -3.09
C LYS A 17 6.04 -31.42 -3.86
N GLU A 18 6.21 -30.16 -3.47
CA GLU A 18 5.43 -29.05 -3.99
C GLU A 18 6.23 -27.74 -4.00
N ILE A 19 5.74 -26.77 -4.74
CA ILE A 19 6.25 -25.40 -4.79
C ILE A 19 5.13 -24.49 -4.28
N ILE A 20 5.41 -23.71 -3.24
CA ILE A 20 4.47 -22.75 -2.66
C ILE A 20 4.79 -21.36 -3.18
N LEU A 21 3.85 -20.77 -3.91
CA LEU A 21 3.96 -19.41 -4.45
C LEU A 21 3.26 -18.41 -3.51
N SER A 22 4.04 -17.58 -2.81
CA SER A 22 3.55 -16.57 -1.87
C SER A 22 4.25 -15.21 -2.04
N SER A 23 4.46 -14.78 -3.29
CA SER A 23 5.20 -13.57 -3.64
C SER A 23 4.33 -12.29 -3.63
N GLY A 24 3.17 -12.34 -3.00
CA GLY A 24 2.25 -11.19 -2.87
C GLY A 24 1.45 -10.91 -4.13
N ALA A 25 0.62 -9.85 -4.07
CA ALA A 25 -0.35 -9.52 -5.10
C ALA A 25 0.26 -9.08 -6.44
N ILE A 26 1.53 -8.69 -6.46
CA ILE A 26 2.27 -8.27 -7.66
C ILE A 26 3.20 -9.39 -8.12
N GLY A 27 4.01 -9.94 -7.23
CA GLY A 27 5.01 -10.94 -7.59
C GLY A 27 4.40 -12.29 -8.02
N SER A 28 3.36 -12.76 -7.34
CA SER A 28 2.73 -14.04 -7.70
C SER A 28 2.13 -14.05 -9.10
N PRO A 29 1.33 -13.05 -9.53
CA PRO A 29 0.88 -12.99 -10.92
C PRO A 29 2.01 -12.86 -11.94
N GLN A 30 3.07 -12.13 -11.62
CA GLN A 30 4.24 -12.00 -12.50
C GLN A 30 4.90 -13.35 -12.69
N ILE A 31 5.16 -14.12 -11.63
CA ILE A 31 5.76 -15.45 -11.70
C ILE A 31 4.87 -16.41 -12.47
N LEU A 32 3.56 -16.43 -12.23
CA LEU A 32 2.63 -17.27 -12.98
C LEU A 32 2.66 -16.96 -14.47
N GLN A 33 2.57 -15.69 -14.85
CA GLN A 33 2.56 -15.28 -16.25
C GLN A 33 3.89 -15.60 -16.94
N THR A 34 5.04 -15.33 -16.33
CA THR A 34 6.35 -15.70 -16.90
C THR A 34 6.55 -17.22 -16.98
N SER A 35 5.80 -17.98 -16.18
CA SER A 35 5.78 -19.46 -16.21
C SER A 35 4.75 -20.04 -17.18
N GLY A 36 4.13 -19.23 -18.02
CA GLY A 36 3.17 -19.69 -19.02
C GLY A 36 1.75 -19.93 -18.48
N ILE A 37 1.41 -19.40 -17.29
CA ILE A 37 0.09 -19.52 -16.68
C ILE A 37 -0.60 -18.15 -16.68
N GLY A 38 -1.66 -18.00 -17.47
CA GLY A 38 -2.35 -16.72 -17.61
C GLY A 38 -3.25 -16.65 -18.84
N ASN A 39 -3.49 -15.43 -19.34
CA ASN A 39 -4.26 -15.21 -20.54
C ASN A 39 -3.45 -15.63 -21.79
N SER A 40 -3.97 -16.59 -22.55
CA SER A 40 -3.27 -17.20 -23.70
C SER A 40 -2.85 -16.18 -24.75
N LYS A 41 -3.69 -15.20 -25.06
CA LYS A 41 -3.35 -14.15 -26.04
C LYS A 41 -2.19 -13.28 -25.56
N LYS A 42 -2.25 -12.80 -24.32
CA LYS A 42 -1.18 -11.95 -23.74
C LYS A 42 0.16 -12.70 -23.70
N LEU A 43 0.16 -13.95 -23.27
CA LEU A 43 1.37 -14.79 -23.23
C LEU A 43 1.96 -15.02 -24.62
N LYS A 44 1.12 -15.35 -25.60
CA LYS A 44 1.52 -15.55 -27.00
C LYS A 44 2.13 -14.29 -27.61
N ASP A 45 1.52 -13.12 -27.34
CA ASP A 45 2.02 -11.82 -27.85
C ASP A 45 3.43 -11.50 -27.31
N LEU A 46 3.82 -12.05 -26.14
CA LEU A 46 5.15 -11.93 -25.53
C LEU A 46 6.09 -13.10 -25.90
N GLY A 47 5.65 -14.04 -26.73
CA GLY A 47 6.45 -15.22 -27.11
C GLY A 47 6.67 -16.20 -25.98
N ILE A 48 5.74 -16.26 -25.01
CA ILE A 48 5.75 -17.20 -23.89
C ILE A 48 4.88 -18.41 -24.27
N GLU A 49 5.45 -19.60 -24.14
CA GLU A 49 4.71 -20.85 -24.34
C GLU A 49 3.65 -21.01 -23.23
N MET A 50 2.41 -21.28 -23.62
CA MET A 50 1.32 -21.45 -22.68
C MET A 50 1.36 -22.84 -22.06
N VAL A 51 1.46 -22.88 -20.73
CA VAL A 51 1.37 -24.10 -19.92
C VAL A 51 -0.08 -24.34 -19.49
N HIS A 52 -0.77 -23.29 -19.04
CA HIS A 52 -2.16 -23.37 -18.60
C HIS A 52 -2.90 -22.04 -18.79
N GLU A 53 -4.06 -22.09 -19.44
CA GLU A 53 -4.88 -20.91 -19.58
C GLU A 53 -5.66 -20.62 -18.29
N LEU A 54 -5.38 -19.45 -17.71
CA LEU A 54 -6.04 -18.96 -16.51
C LEU A 54 -6.21 -17.44 -16.60
N ASN A 55 -7.31 -17.01 -17.19
CA ASN A 55 -7.56 -15.63 -17.56
C ASN A 55 -7.61 -14.64 -16.39
N GLY A 56 -7.84 -15.13 -15.16
CA GLY A 56 -7.86 -14.31 -13.93
C GLY A 56 -6.48 -13.92 -13.41
N VAL A 57 -5.40 -14.53 -13.88
CA VAL A 57 -4.05 -14.22 -13.41
C VAL A 57 -3.66 -12.81 -13.80
N GLY A 58 -3.33 -12.00 -12.79
CA GLY A 58 -2.99 -10.59 -12.95
C GLY A 58 -4.19 -9.65 -13.07
N GLU A 59 -5.41 -10.16 -13.08
CA GLU A 59 -6.62 -9.33 -13.12
C GLU A 59 -7.19 -9.09 -11.70
N ASN A 60 -8.19 -8.20 -11.62
CA ASN A 60 -8.94 -7.93 -10.38
C ASN A 60 -8.09 -7.33 -9.24
N LEU A 61 -7.00 -6.63 -9.55
CA LEU A 61 -6.18 -5.95 -8.55
C LEU A 61 -6.99 -4.90 -7.80
N GLN A 62 -6.90 -4.91 -6.49
CA GLN A 62 -7.58 -3.97 -5.60
C GLN A 62 -6.57 -3.39 -4.62
N ASP A 63 -6.75 -2.12 -4.28
CA ASP A 63 -5.92 -1.44 -3.29
C ASP A 63 -6.69 -0.30 -2.62
N HIS A 64 -6.26 0.09 -1.43
CA HIS A 64 -6.86 1.17 -0.65
C HIS A 64 -6.24 2.52 -1.01
N LEU A 65 -6.91 3.31 -1.85
CA LEU A 65 -6.49 4.68 -2.11
C LEU A 65 -6.64 5.52 -0.83
N MET A 66 -5.53 6.08 -0.36
CA MET A 66 -5.49 6.88 0.86
C MET A 66 -5.48 8.37 0.55
N PHE A 67 -6.43 9.11 1.10
CA PHE A 67 -6.42 10.57 1.12
C PHE A 67 -5.84 11.05 2.44
N ARG A 68 -4.89 12.00 2.37
CA ARG A 68 -4.09 12.45 3.51
C ARG A 68 -4.28 13.94 3.80
N PRO A 69 -5.46 14.37 4.28
CA PRO A 69 -5.63 15.75 4.71
C PRO A 69 -4.74 16.05 5.91
N ILE A 70 -4.13 17.23 5.92
CA ILE A 70 -3.23 17.69 6.97
C ILE A 70 -3.93 18.80 7.74
N TYR A 71 -4.00 18.64 9.06
CA TYR A 71 -4.61 19.64 9.94
C TYR A 71 -3.54 20.27 10.83
N LYS A 72 -3.37 21.59 10.70
CA LYS A 72 -2.55 22.37 11.62
C LYS A 72 -3.23 22.44 12.98
N VAL A 73 -2.44 22.33 14.04
CA VAL A 73 -2.94 22.43 15.42
C VAL A 73 -2.28 23.58 16.14
N HIS A 74 -3.04 24.22 17.04
CA HIS A 74 -2.59 25.28 17.91
C HIS A 74 -2.72 24.83 19.37
N GLY A 75 -1.78 25.23 20.22
CA GLY A 75 -1.77 24.88 21.63
C GLY A 75 -1.41 23.44 21.97
N LEU A 76 -1.08 22.61 20.97
CA LEU A 76 -0.64 21.24 21.14
C LEU A 76 0.70 21.00 20.43
N ASN A 77 1.50 20.09 20.95
CA ASN A 77 2.76 19.69 20.36
C ASN A 77 2.58 18.41 19.55
N SER A 78 2.81 18.47 18.24
CA SER A 78 2.95 17.28 17.38
C SER A 78 4.40 16.81 17.34
N LEU A 79 4.62 15.63 16.80
CA LEU A 79 5.98 15.07 16.63
C LEU A 79 6.83 15.84 15.61
N ASN A 80 6.25 16.66 14.72
CA ASN A 80 6.96 17.35 13.66
C ASN A 80 8.21 18.09 14.13
N LYS A 81 8.05 19.00 15.09
CA LYS A 81 9.19 19.79 15.59
C LYS A 81 10.21 18.95 16.34
N LYS A 82 9.75 17.94 17.09
CA LYS A 82 10.65 17.05 17.84
C LYS A 82 11.53 16.23 16.89
N ILE A 83 10.93 15.66 15.83
CA ILE A 83 11.63 14.86 14.82
C ILE A 83 12.53 15.72 13.92
N ASN A 84 12.17 16.97 13.62
CA ASN A 84 12.98 17.87 12.80
C ASN A 84 14.18 18.48 13.58
N SER A 85 14.26 18.28 14.89
CA SER A 85 15.33 18.80 15.75
C SER A 85 16.38 17.74 16.04
N LEU A 86 17.67 18.07 15.89
CA LEU A 86 18.76 17.17 16.28
C LEU A 86 18.69 16.78 17.75
N PHE A 87 18.42 17.74 18.64
CA PHE A 87 18.22 17.49 20.06
C PHE A 87 17.00 16.61 20.32
N GLY A 88 15.91 16.88 19.62
CA GLY A 88 14.70 16.07 19.70
C GLY A 88 14.92 14.61 19.29
N ASN A 89 15.65 14.39 18.19
CA ASN A 89 16.01 13.05 17.73
C ASN A 89 16.94 12.33 18.73
N LEU A 90 17.91 13.03 19.31
CA LEU A 90 18.77 12.48 20.35
C LEU A 90 17.95 12.02 21.56
N MET A 91 17.03 12.87 22.04
CA MET A 91 16.16 12.54 23.18
C MET A 91 15.21 11.37 22.88
N ILE A 92 14.63 11.29 21.66
CA ILE A 92 13.84 10.14 21.22
C ILE A 92 14.70 8.87 21.22
N GLY A 93 15.92 8.93 20.72
CA GLY A 93 16.86 7.80 20.73
C GLY A 93 17.23 7.34 22.14
N LEU A 94 17.56 8.27 23.04
CA LEU A 94 17.88 7.95 24.44
C LEU A 94 16.67 7.34 25.17
N GLU A 95 15.47 7.91 24.99
CA GLU A 95 14.24 7.36 25.55
C GLU A 95 14.02 5.90 25.11
N TYR A 96 14.26 5.61 23.84
CA TYR A 96 14.13 4.24 23.32
C TYR A 96 15.21 3.31 23.88
N VAL A 97 16.47 3.74 23.95
CA VAL A 97 17.58 2.89 24.41
C VAL A 97 17.42 2.54 25.88
N PHE A 98 17.11 3.52 26.73
CA PHE A 98 17.06 3.35 28.19
C PHE A 98 15.71 2.84 28.70
N ASN A 99 14.61 3.35 28.14
CA ASN A 99 13.27 3.08 28.67
C ASN A 99 12.44 2.16 27.76
N ARG A 100 12.89 1.85 26.54
CA ARG A 100 12.10 1.11 25.53
C ARG A 100 10.71 1.71 25.33
N SER A 101 10.62 3.04 25.34
CA SER A 101 9.37 3.81 25.20
C SER A 101 9.51 4.95 24.18
N GLY A 102 8.45 5.71 23.99
CA GLY A 102 8.44 6.87 23.11
C GLY A 102 8.16 6.57 21.63
N PRO A 103 8.37 7.55 20.75
CA PRO A 103 7.96 7.47 19.34
C PRO A 103 8.57 6.31 18.55
N MET A 104 9.75 5.81 18.93
CA MET A 104 10.40 4.67 18.25
C MET A 104 9.77 3.31 18.56
N THR A 105 8.89 3.23 19.55
CA THR A 105 8.16 1.98 19.87
C THR A 105 6.82 1.85 19.17
N MET A 106 6.41 2.89 18.45
CA MET A 106 5.08 2.98 17.85
C MET A 106 5.17 2.98 16.33
N GLY A 107 4.16 2.39 15.68
CA GLY A 107 3.97 2.57 14.25
C GLY A 107 3.67 4.03 13.89
N ALA A 108 3.86 4.39 12.63
CA ALA A 108 3.61 5.75 12.16
C ALA A 108 2.17 6.22 12.40
N SER A 109 1.21 5.32 12.39
CA SER A 109 -0.21 5.57 12.68
C SER A 109 -0.58 4.97 14.03
N GLN A 110 -0.92 5.83 14.98
CA GLN A 110 -1.18 5.43 16.38
C GLN A 110 -2.65 5.14 16.67
N MET A 111 -3.54 5.68 15.85
CA MET A 111 -4.98 5.48 15.98
C MET A 111 -5.55 4.96 14.67
N CYS A 112 -6.47 4.02 14.80
CA CYS A 112 -7.26 3.50 13.69
C CYS A 112 -8.74 3.66 14.02
N MET A 113 -9.54 4.07 13.06
CA MET A 113 -10.98 4.20 13.19
C MET A 113 -11.64 3.60 11.95
N PHE A 114 -12.79 2.96 12.16
CA PHE A 114 -13.65 2.48 11.09
C PHE A 114 -15.02 3.13 11.19
N ALA A 115 -15.60 3.50 10.07
CA ALA A 115 -16.96 4.02 10.00
C ALA A 115 -17.64 3.66 8.68
N LYS A 116 -18.95 3.86 8.65
CA LYS A 116 -19.77 3.70 7.44
C LYS A 116 -19.81 5.03 6.68
N SER A 117 -19.60 5.02 5.38
CA SER A 117 -19.82 6.19 4.52
C SER A 117 -21.32 6.51 4.38
N ASP A 118 -22.17 5.53 4.65
CA ASP A 118 -23.63 5.65 4.66
C ASP A 118 -24.20 4.81 5.82
N PRO A 119 -25.12 5.36 6.64
CA PRO A 119 -25.72 4.63 7.76
C PRO A 119 -26.44 3.33 7.36
N SER A 120 -26.90 3.24 6.12
CA SER A 120 -27.61 2.04 5.60
C SER A 120 -26.70 0.84 5.36
N LEU A 121 -25.38 1.04 5.29
CA LEU A 121 -24.45 -0.07 5.10
C LEU A 121 -24.46 -1.00 6.31
N GLU A 122 -24.35 -2.29 6.06
CA GLU A 122 -24.25 -3.29 7.13
C GLU A 122 -22.89 -3.19 7.85
N LEU A 123 -21.80 -3.04 7.11
CA LEU A 123 -20.43 -3.01 7.60
C LEU A 123 -19.73 -1.70 7.25
N PRO A 124 -18.73 -1.26 8.05
CA PRO A 124 -17.87 -0.13 7.71
C PRO A 124 -17.16 -0.32 6.37
N ASP A 125 -17.07 0.76 5.61
CA ASP A 125 -16.37 0.86 4.33
C ASP A 125 -15.27 1.92 4.33
N LEU A 126 -15.18 2.73 5.39
CA LEU A 126 -14.14 3.72 5.60
C LEU A 126 -13.22 3.33 6.76
N GLN A 127 -11.92 3.56 6.56
CA GLN A 127 -10.88 3.39 7.58
C GLN A 127 -10.03 4.65 7.67
N TRP A 128 -9.68 5.05 8.88
CA TRP A 128 -8.70 6.10 9.15
C TRP A 128 -7.48 5.54 9.84
N HIS A 129 -6.33 6.08 9.44
CA HIS A 129 -5.06 5.96 10.14
C HIS A 129 -4.62 7.35 10.54
N VAL A 130 -4.50 7.62 11.84
CA VAL A 130 -4.14 8.94 12.34
C VAL A 130 -2.67 8.98 12.74
N GLN A 131 -1.92 9.85 12.07
CA GLN A 131 -0.50 10.08 12.34
C GLN A 131 -0.33 11.38 13.12
N PRO A 132 0.39 11.40 14.27
CA PRO A 132 0.63 12.61 15.06
C PRO A 132 1.73 13.49 14.45
N MET A 133 1.91 13.41 13.16
CA MET A 133 2.88 14.15 12.36
C MET A 133 2.34 14.43 10.97
N SER A 134 3.03 15.29 10.21
CA SER A 134 2.67 15.60 8.83
C SER A 134 3.91 15.83 7.95
N MET A 135 3.79 15.43 6.69
CA MET A 135 4.82 15.57 5.66
C MET A 135 4.14 15.69 4.28
N ASP A 136 4.81 16.27 3.29
CA ASP A 136 4.25 16.45 1.94
C ASP A 136 3.97 15.11 1.27
N THR A 137 4.95 14.21 1.29
CA THR A 137 4.82 12.87 0.72
C THR A 137 5.14 11.80 1.75
N LEU A 138 4.49 10.64 1.65
CA LEU A 138 4.78 9.51 2.52
C LEU A 138 6.24 9.06 2.30
N GLY A 139 7.00 8.94 3.40
CA GLY A 139 8.43 8.61 3.34
C GLY A 139 9.34 9.81 3.08
N ALA A 140 8.83 11.04 3.08
CA ALA A 140 9.68 12.23 3.03
C ALA A 140 10.68 12.25 4.20
N THR A 141 11.89 12.76 3.94
CA THR A 141 12.96 12.86 4.94
C THR A 141 12.73 13.96 5.97
N LYS A 142 11.81 14.88 5.68
CA LYS A 142 11.47 16.02 6.53
C LYS A 142 9.97 16.11 6.78
N ASN A 143 9.60 16.32 8.04
CA ASN A 143 8.24 16.71 8.41
C ASN A 143 8.06 18.23 8.21
N HIS A 144 6.79 18.69 8.18
CA HIS A 144 6.51 20.11 8.19
C HIS A 144 7.08 20.80 9.45
N ASP A 145 7.43 22.06 9.35
CA ASP A 145 7.98 22.87 10.45
C ASP A 145 6.92 23.41 11.43
N PHE A 146 5.65 23.12 11.18
CA PHE A 146 4.52 23.48 12.03
C PHE A 146 3.91 22.26 12.72
N HIS A 147 3.19 22.47 13.81
CA HIS A 147 2.45 21.42 14.49
C HIS A 147 1.22 21.00 13.69
N ALA A 148 1.11 19.72 13.38
CA ALA A 148 -0.01 19.15 12.64
C ALA A 148 -0.15 17.65 12.90
N PHE A 149 -1.28 17.09 12.50
CA PHE A 149 -1.52 15.66 12.41
C PHE A 149 -2.19 15.31 11.07
N THR A 150 -2.15 14.04 10.69
CA THR A 150 -2.64 13.58 9.41
C THR A 150 -3.63 12.42 9.62
N PRO A 151 -4.96 12.67 9.59
CA PRO A 151 -5.97 11.62 9.58
C PRO A 151 -6.13 11.10 8.15
N THR A 152 -5.37 10.09 7.80
CA THR A 152 -5.46 9.45 6.49
C THR A 152 -6.72 8.62 6.38
N VAL A 153 -7.56 8.85 5.37
CA VAL A 153 -8.81 8.12 5.14
C VAL A 153 -8.76 7.32 3.84
N SER A 154 -9.29 6.11 3.86
CA SER A 154 -9.41 5.24 2.69
C SER A 154 -10.76 4.54 2.63
N ASN A 155 -11.23 4.26 1.39
CA ASN A 155 -12.27 3.28 1.13
C ASN A 155 -11.63 1.88 1.19
N ILE A 156 -12.06 1.05 2.16
CA ILE A 156 -11.55 -0.32 2.33
C ILE A 156 -12.34 -1.37 1.56
N ARG A 157 -13.37 -0.96 0.84
CA ARG A 157 -14.20 -1.81 -0.03
C ARG A 157 -14.31 -1.22 -1.43
N PRO A 158 -13.18 -0.96 -2.12
CA PRO A 158 -13.20 -0.35 -3.44
C PRO A 158 -13.87 -1.26 -4.45
N THR A 159 -14.58 -0.66 -5.39
CA THR A 159 -15.18 -1.33 -6.55
C THR A 159 -14.33 -1.16 -7.82
N SER A 160 -13.40 -0.22 -7.84
CA SER A 160 -12.38 -0.10 -8.90
C SER A 160 -11.52 -1.36 -8.96
N ARG A 161 -11.19 -1.78 -10.18
CA ARG A 161 -10.36 -2.96 -10.45
C ARG A 161 -9.22 -2.61 -11.37
N GLY A 162 -8.06 -3.10 -11.04
CA GLY A 162 -6.83 -2.95 -11.80
C GLY A 162 -6.26 -4.28 -12.26
N TYR A 163 -5.00 -4.26 -12.67
CA TYR A 163 -4.31 -5.44 -13.15
C TYR A 163 -2.79 -5.38 -12.91
N VAL A 164 -2.18 -6.57 -12.94
CA VAL A 164 -0.73 -6.78 -12.97
C VAL A 164 -0.41 -7.62 -14.21
N ASN A 165 0.21 -7.03 -15.22
CA ASN A 165 0.56 -7.73 -16.45
C ASN A 165 2.05 -7.62 -16.73
N ILE A 166 2.70 -8.73 -17.07
CA ILE A 166 4.06 -8.69 -17.57
C ILE A 166 4.12 -7.95 -18.92
N VAL A 167 5.26 -7.35 -19.19
CA VAL A 167 5.53 -6.60 -20.44
C VAL A 167 6.67 -7.24 -21.25
N ASP A 168 7.33 -8.21 -20.65
CA ASP A 168 8.44 -8.96 -21.23
C ASP A 168 8.45 -10.38 -20.65
N LYS A 169 9.09 -11.32 -21.35
CA LYS A 169 9.34 -12.67 -20.87
C LYS A 169 10.49 -12.76 -19.85
N ASP A 170 11.34 -11.73 -19.76
CA ASP A 170 12.40 -11.66 -18.75
C ASP A 170 11.79 -11.36 -17.37
N SER A 171 11.91 -12.30 -16.45
CA SER A 171 11.39 -12.19 -15.09
C SER A 171 11.98 -11.04 -14.28
N ARG A 172 13.10 -10.45 -14.70
CA ARG A 172 13.73 -9.26 -14.08
C ARG A 172 13.08 -7.96 -14.51
N THR A 173 12.29 -7.97 -15.58
CA THR A 173 11.54 -6.80 -16.03
C THR A 173 10.28 -6.64 -15.16
N TYR A 174 10.12 -5.44 -14.58
CA TYR A 174 8.95 -5.15 -13.74
C TYR A 174 7.63 -5.26 -14.52
N ALA A 175 6.65 -5.90 -13.91
CA ALA A 175 5.31 -5.97 -14.46
C ALA A 175 4.66 -4.57 -14.50
N LYS A 176 3.79 -4.35 -15.48
CA LYS A 176 2.93 -3.16 -15.53
C LYS A 176 1.81 -3.34 -14.51
N VAL A 177 1.80 -2.48 -13.50
CA VAL A 177 0.77 -2.43 -12.47
C VAL A 177 -0.16 -1.24 -12.75
N LYS A 178 -1.45 -1.48 -12.85
CA LYS A 178 -2.47 -0.44 -12.95
C LYS A 178 -3.50 -0.65 -11.86
N LEU A 179 -3.54 0.24 -10.89
CA LEU A 179 -4.48 0.18 -9.77
C LEU A 179 -5.88 0.67 -10.16
N ASN A 180 -5.97 1.55 -11.15
CA ASN A 180 -7.21 2.06 -11.72
C ASN A 180 -8.13 2.74 -10.69
N TYR A 181 -7.53 3.44 -9.71
CA TYR A 181 -8.24 4.14 -8.63
C TYR A 181 -9.36 5.05 -9.15
N LEU A 182 -10.43 5.16 -8.37
CA LEU A 182 -11.57 6.04 -8.63
C LEU A 182 -12.21 5.85 -10.02
N SER A 183 -12.07 4.68 -10.62
CA SER A 183 -12.65 4.37 -11.92
C SER A 183 -14.18 4.23 -11.87
N THR A 184 -14.75 3.99 -10.69
CA THR A 184 -16.20 3.85 -10.48
C THR A 184 -16.78 5.08 -9.76
N ASP A 185 -18.05 5.37 -10.01
CA ASP A 185 -18.80 6.43 -9.31
C ASP A 185 -18.92 6.14 -7.82
N HIS A 186 -19.06 4.87 -7.46
CA HIS A 186 -19.10 4.42 -6.07
C HIS A 186 -17.82 4.86 -5.32
N ASP A 187 -16.65 4.55 -5.83
CA ASP A 187 -15.39 4.89 -5.17
C ASP A 187 -15.20 6.41 -5.06
N ARG A 188 -15.57 7.17 -6.08
CA ARG A 188 -15.54 8.63 -6.05
C ARG A 188 -16.47 9.21 -4.97
N MET A 189 -17.68 8.65 -4.86
CA MET A 189 -18.67 9.06 -3.84
C MET A 189 -18.16 8.73 -2.42
N VAL A 190 -17.68 7.51 -2.18
CA VAL A 190 -17.17 7.07 -0.87
C VAL A 190 -15.95 7.91 -0.48
N ALA A 191 -15.03 8.19 -1.40
CA ALA A 191 -13.88 9.08 -1.16
C ALA A 191 -14.33 10.49 -0.72
N ALA A 192 -15.29 11.08 -1.41
CA ALA A 192 -15.84 12.39 -1.06
C ALA A 192 -16.53 12.39 0.31
N LYS A 193 -17.32 11.35 0.62
CA LYS A 193 -17.95 11.17 1.93
C LYS A 193 -16.90 11.00 3.03
N GLY A 194 -15.84 10.21 2.79
CA GLY A 194 -14.73 10.01 3.71
C GLY A 194 -14.03 11.31 4.09
N LEU A 195 -13.70 12.15 3.09
CA LEU A 195 -13.10 13.47 3.32
C LEU A 195 -14.01 14.43 4.09
N LYS A 196 -15.32 14.44 3.76
CA LYS A 196 -16.32 15.25 4.50
C LYS A 196 -16.44 14.79 5.95
N LEU A 197 -16.48 13.47 6.18
CA LEU A 197 -16.58 12.91 7.55
C LEU A 197 -15.28 13.19 8.32
N THR A 198 -14.12 13.08 7.72
CA THR A 198 -12.84 13.47 8.33
C THR A 198 -12.89 14.90 8.83
N ARG A 199 -13.35 15.83 8.01
CA ARG A 199 -13.50 17.23 8.39
C ARG A 199 -14.45 17.41 9.58
N LYS A 200 -15.59 16.71 9.57
CA LYS A 200 -16.57 16.75 10.66
C LYS A 200 -16.02 16.21 11.99
N ILE A 201 -15.13 15.22 11.94
CA ILE A 201 -14.52 14.61 13.14
C ILE A 201 -13.46 15.54 13.74
N VAL A 202 -12.73 16.27 12.91
CA VAL A 202 -11.60 17.11 13.32
C VAL A 202 -12.04 18.50 13.77
N MET A 203 -13.14 19.02 13.25
CA MET A 203 -13.71 20.36 13.59
C MET A 203 -14.73 20.27 14.69
#